data_843f894a5bc824b3de300043c50766bf
#
_entry.id   843f894a5bc824b3de300043c50766bf
#
_cell.length_a   1.000
_cell.length_b   1.000
_cell.length_c   1.000
_cell.angle_alpha   90.00
_cell.angle_beta   90.00
_cell.angle_gamma   90.00
#
_symmetry.space_group_name_H-M   'P 1'
#
loop_
_entity.id
_entity.type
_entity.pdbx_description
1 polymer ?
#
loop_
_entity_poly.entity_id
_entity_poly.type
_entity_poly.pdbx_seq_one_letter_code
_entity_poly.pdbx_strand_id
1 'polypeptide(L)'
;MGLSGFATTTYTPQVASLIHEFKEVQQTSLAKIFTKAMMPAFENFELQNCTLVNMPSKQKSFATRGFVPAKVLANRLSRLIAKQHNLLLPVYGGLGYSNAVSNQISDQAALSGKDRRTNLIGTMRTRGRPRFSRAILIDDIVTTGSTLVEAKRALGDIGVEVLGFVAFAETLPKNKQKRHAESV
;
A
#
# COMPACT_ATOMS: atom_id res chain seq x y z
N MET A 1 4.93 17.77 -4.29
CA MET A 1 3.54 17.36 -4.61
C MET A 1 3.21 16.07 -3.87
N GLY A 2 2.16 16.08 -3.04
CA GLY A 2 1.70 14.90 -2.32
C GLY A 2 1.07 13.87 -3.26
N LEU A 3 1.01 12.62 -2.84
CA LEU A 3 0.24 11.58 -3.49
C LEU A 3 -1.16 11.57 -2.84
N SER A 4 -2.21 11.80 -3.63
CA SER A 4 -3.60 11.69 -3.19
C SER A 4 -4.03 10.23 -3.12
N GLY A 5 -4.97 9.91 -2.23
CA GLY A 5 -5.50 8.56 -2.15
C GLY A 5 -6.53 8.41 -1.04
N PHE A 6 -6.98 7.18 -0.87
CA PHE A 6 -8.08 6.84 0.02
C PHE A 6 -7.67 5.72 0.97
N ALA A 7 -7.92 5.93 2.24
CA ALA A 7 -7.91 4.88 3.24
C ALA A 7 -9.36 4.64 3.71
N THR A 8 -9.73 3.38 3.82
CA THR A 8 -11.10 2.98 4.17
C THR A 8 -11.45 3.32 5.61
N THR A 9 -10.48 3.22 6.51
CA THR A 9 -10.67 3.42 7.95
C THR A 9 -9.44 4.00 8.63
N THR A 10 -9.65 4.54 9.82
CA THR A 10 -8.56 4.95 10.71
C THR A 10 -7.99 3.74 11.44
N TYR A 11 -6.67 3.75 11.67
CA TYR A 11 -5.97 2.71 12.42
C TYR A 11 -6.26 2.85 13.91
N THR A 12 -7.27 2.15 14.39
CA THR A 12 -7.65 2.01 15.80
C THR A 12 -7.08 0.71 16.38
N PRO A 13 -7.11 0.48 17.71
CA PRO A 13 -6.70 -0.81 18.30
C PRO A 13 -7.44 -2.02 17.72
N GLN A 14 -8.74 -1.89 17.43
CA GLN A 14 -9.56 -2.94 16.81
C GLN A 14 -9.11 -3.23 15.38
N VAL A 15 -8.87 -2.18 14.59
CA VAL A 15 -8.34 -2.31 13.21
C VAL A 15 -6.92 -2.90 13.23
N ALA A 16 -6.11 -2.53 14.23
CA ALA A 16 -4.78 -3.10 14.42
C ALA A 16 -4.83 -4.62 14.65
N SER A 17 -5.76 -5.11 15.48
CA SER A 17 -5.97 -6.55 15.68
C SER A 17 -6.35 -7.25 14.38
N LEU A 18 -7.29 -6.72 13.60
CA LEU A 18 -7.68 -7.31 12.32
C LEU A 18 -6.52 -7.37 11.32
N ILE A 19 -5.72 -6.31 11.24
CA ILE A 19 -4.53 -6.28 10.37
C ILE A 19 -3.47 -7.27 10.87
N HIS A 20 -3.30 -7.42 12.18
CA HIS A 20 -2.41 -8.41 12.77
C HIS A 20 -2.85 -9.84 12.42
N GLU A 21 -4.13 -10.18 12.62
CA GLU A 21 -4.70 -11.45 12.23
C GLU A 21 -4.49 -11.76 10.74
N PHE A 22 -4.73 -10.78 9.89
CA PHE A 22 -4.51 -10.90 8.46
C PHE A 22 -3.04 -11.16 8.10
N LYS A 23 -2.11 -10.42 8.74
CA LYS A 23 -0.68 -10.46 8.41
C LYS A 23 0.05 -11.60 9.10
N GLU A 24 -0.07 -11.71 10.41
CA GLU A 24 0.80 -12.56 11.22
C GLU A 24 0.16 -13.92 11.50
N VAL A 25 -1.16 -13.98 11.67
CA VAL A 25 -1.90 -15.25 11.83
C VAL A 25 -2.32 -15.84 10.48
N GLN A 26 -2.04 -15.11 9.39
CA GLN A 26 -2.30 -15.53 8.01
C GLN A 26 -3.79 -15.80 7.71
N GLN A 27 -4.70 -15.14 8.42
CA GLN A 27 -6.13 -15.23 8.13
C GLN A 27 -6.48 -14.48 6.82
N THR A 28 -6.08 -15.05 5.70
CA THR A 28 -6.30 -14.44 4.37
C THR A 28 -7.78 -14.29 4.00
N SER A 29 -8.69 -14.96 4.72
CA SER A 29 -10.14 -14.77 4.61
C SER A 29 -10.56 -13.33 4.92
N LEU A 30 -9.84 -12.61 5.82
CA LEU A 30 -10.06 -11.21 6.14
C LEU A 30 -9.88 -10.28 4.92
N ALA A 31 -9.10 -10.70 3.93
CA ALA A 31 -8.98 -9.97 2.67
C ALA A 31 -10.34 -9.75 1.97
N LYS A 32 -11.33 -10.64 2.21
CA LYS A 32 -12.70 -10.48 1.70
C LYS A 32 -13.38 -9.25 2.30
N ILE A 33 -13.23 -9.06 3.59
CA ILE A 33 -13.81 -7.93 4.34
C ILE A 33 -13.08 -6.64 3.93
N PHE A 34 -11.75 -6.66 3.98
CA PHE A 34 -10.93 -5.49 3.65
C PHE A 34 -11.19 -4.99 2.23
N THR A 35 -11.15 -5.89 1.24
CA THR A 35 -11.36 -5.48 -0.15
C THR A 35 -12.78 -5.02 -0.44
N LYS A 36 -13.80 -5.60 0.22
CA LYS A 36 -15.17 -5.10 0.10
C LYS A 36 -15.29 -3.66 0.61
N ALA A 37 -14.64 -3.36 1.74
CA ALA A 37 -14.60 -2.03 2.31
C ALA A 37 -13.78 -1.02 1.47
N MET A 38 -12.75 -1.49 0.74
CA MET A 38 -11.91 -0.66 -0.13
C MET A 38 -12.56 -0.31 -1.48
N MET A 39 -13.57 -1.08 -1.93
CA MET A 39 -14.17 -0.91 -3.27
C MET A 39 -14.70 0.49 -3.56
N PRO A 40 -15.41 1.19 -2.64
CA PRO A 40 -15.93 2.54 -2.93
C PRO A 40 -14.85 3.57 -3.29
N ALA A 41 -13.60 3.36 -2.83
CA ALA A 41 -12.49 4.26 -3.15
C ALA A 41 -12.20 4.32 -4.66
N PHE A 42 -12.49 3.24 -5.39
CA PHE A 42 -12.22 3.17 -6.83
C PHE A 42 -13.14 4.02 -7.69
N GLU A 43 -14.28 4.46 -7.17
CA GLU A 43 -15.17 5.43 -7.84
C GLU A 43 -14.52 6.79 -8.06
N ASN A 44 -13.42 7.09 -7.35
CA ASN A 44 -12.68 8.34 -7.46
C ASN A 44 -11.53 8.28 -8.48
N PHE A 45 -11.38 7.18 -9.22
CA PHE A 45 -10.31 7.01 -10.19
C PHE A 45 -10.88 6.71 -11.58
N GLU A 46 -10.21 7.26 -12.58
CA GLU A 46 -10.41 6.81 -13.96
C GLU A 46 -9.67 5.48 -14.16
N LEU A 47 -10.41 4.38 -14.20
CA LEU A 47 -9.83 3.02 -14.18
C LEU A 47 -9.33 2.52 -15.53
N GLN A 48 -9.67 3.19 -16.64
CA GLN A 48 -9.26 2.75 -17.98
C GLN A 48 -7.73 2.76 -18.10
N ASN A 49 -7.17 1.67 -18.63
CA ASN A 49 -5.74 1.48 -18.82
C ASN A 49 -4.89 1.57 -17.53
N CYS A 50 -5.52 1.31 -16.38
CA CYS A 50 -4.84 1.30 -15.09
C CYS A 50 -4.36 -0.11 -14.72
N THR A 51 -3.29 -0.16 -13.94
CA THR A 51 -2.77 -1.37 -13.30
C THR A 51 -2.76 -1.17 -11.79
N LEU A 52 -3.19 -2.18 -11.04
CA LEU A 52 -3.04 -2.19 -9.59
C LEU A 52 -1.60 -2.59 -9.25
N VAL A 53 -0.90 -1.74 -8.52
CA VAL A 53 0.47 -2.02 -8.08
C VAL A 53 0.46 -2.27 -6.59
N ASN A 54 0.72 -3.50 -6.16
CA ASN A 54 0.81 -3.78 -4.74
C ASN A 54 2.10 -3.25 -4.13
N MET A 55 1.99 -2.64 -2.94
CA MET A 55 3.16 -2.24 -2.16
C MET A 55 4.00 -3.46 -1.76
N PRO A 56 5.34 -3.34 -1.80
CA PRO A 56 6.22 -4.45 -1.47
C PRO A 56 6.29 -4.68 0.04
N SER A 57 6.44 -5.94 0.44
CA SER A 57 6.84 -6.29 1.81
C SER A 57 8.37 -6.25 1.94
N LYS A 58 8.86 -5.91 3.14
CA LYS A 58 10.27 -6.09 3.47
C LYS A 58 10.63 -7.58 3.39
N GLN A 59 11.86 -7.89 2.99
CA GLN A 59 12.30 -9.27 2.80
C GLN A 59 12.15 -10.13 4.07
N LYS A 60 12.53 -9.60 5.23
CA LYS A 60 12.34 -10.28 6.52
C LYS A 60 10.87 -10.62 6.79
N SER A 61 9.98 -9.66 6.58
CA SER A 61 8.53 -9.86 6.76
C SER A 61 7.94 -10.86 5.77
N PHE A 62 8.44 -10.88 4.53
CA PHE A 62 8.05 -11.88 3.53
C PHE A 62 8.54 -13.28 3.92
N ALA A 63 9.80 -13.41 4.37
CA ALA A 63 10.38 -14.68 4.79
C ALA A 63 9.58 -15.30 5.95
N THR A 64 9.11 -14.49 6.90
CA THR A 64 8.30 -14.97 8.04
C THR A 64 6.88 -15.36 7.63
N ARG A 65 6.24 -14.59 6.72
CA ARG A 65 4.80 -14.76 6.39
C ARG A 65 4.55 -15.65 5.18
N GLY A 66 5.51 -15.77 4.26
CA GLY A 66 5.34 -16.50 2.99
C GLY A 66 4.48 -15.78 1.94
N PHE A 67 3.93 -14.60 2.25
CA PHE A 67 3.09 -13.84 1.30
C PHE A 67 3.24 -12.31 1.48
N VAL A 68 2.76 -11.56 0.46
CA VAL A 68 2.69 -10.10 0.46
C VAL A 68 1.23 -9.68 0.69
N PRO A 69 0.86 -9.11 1.84
CA PRO A 69 -0.52 -8.71 2.16
C PRO A 69 -1.16 -7.83 1.09
N ALA A 70 -0.47 -6.77 0.68
CA ALA A 70 -0.96 -5.87 -0.37
C ALA A 70 -1.20 -6.59 -1.72
N LYS A 71 -0.44 -7.65 -2.05
CA LYS A 71 -0.67 -8.45 -3.26
C LYS A 71 -1.95 -9.28 -3.17
N VAL A 72 -2.25 -9.84 -2.00
CA VAL A 72 -3.51 -10.55 -1.75
C VAL A 72 -4.69 -9.61 -1.94
N LEU A 73 -4.61 -8.40 -1.39
CA LEU A 73 -5.64 -7.37 -1.56
C LEU A 73 -5.78 -6.95 -3.02
N ALA A 74 -4.67 -6.62 -3.71
CA ALA A 74 -4.69 -6.19 -5.11
C ALA A 74 -5.31 -7.25 -6.04
N ASN A 75 -4.93 -8.52 -5.89
CA ASN A 75 -5.50 -9.61 -6.69
C ASN A 75 -7.01 -9.78 -6.47
N ARG A 76 -7.45 -9.58 -5.24
CA ARG A 76 -8.87 -9.68 -4.93
C ARG A 76 -9.66 -8.47 -5.42
N LEU A 77 -9.12 -7.26 -5.26
CA LEU A 77 -9.69 -6.02 -5.80
C LEU A 77 -9.84 -6.08 -7.31
N SER A 78 -8.82 -6.55 -8.03
CA SER A 78 -8.87 -6.75 -9.49
C SER A 78 -10.09 -7.60 -9.91
N ARG A 79 -10.34 -8.72 -9.19
CA ARG A 79 -11.49 -9.60 -9.47
C ARG A 79 -12.83 -8.93 -9.12
N LEU A 80 -12.89 -8.16 -8.04
CA LEU A 80 -14.11 -7.44 -7.64
C LEU A 80 -14.43 -6.32 -8.64
N ILE A 81 -13.43 -5.57 -9.08
CA ILE A 81 -13.57 -4.53 -10.11
C ILE A 81 -14.03 -5.16 -11.42
N ALA A 82 -13.44 -6.28 -11.84
CA ALA A 82 -13.86 -7.00 -13.04
C ALA A 82 -15.35 -7.41 -12.97
N LYS A 83 -15.79 -7.89 -11.80
CA LYS A 83 -17.19 -8.29 -11.58
C LYS A 83 -18.15 -7.11 -11.58
N GLN A 84 -17.76 -5.98 -10.98
CA GLN A 84 -18.64 -4.82 -10.76
C GLN A 84 -18.67 -3.88 -11.96
N HIS A 85 -17.53 -3.67 -12.60
CA HIS A 85 -17.35 -2.68 -13.68
C HIS A 85 -17.08 -3.31 -15.06
N ASN A 86 -17.11 -4.63 -15.15
CA ASN A 86 -16.72 -5.38 -16.38
C ASN A 86 -15.35 -4.95 -16.93
N LEU A 87 -14.42 -4.59 -16.05
CA LEU A 87 -13.10 -4.07 -16.37
C LEU A 87 -12.03 -4.81 -15.55
N LEU A 88 -11.21 -5.62 -16.22
CA LEU A 88 -10.10 -6.31 -15.58
C LEU A 88 -8.89 -5.38 -15.46
N LEU A 89 -8.51 -5.02 -14.23
CA LEU A 89 -7.27 -4.30 -13.96
C LEU A 89 -6.14 -5.31 -13.68
N PRO A 90 -5.07 -5.34 -14.48
CA PRO A 90 -3.90 -6.17 -14.18
C PRO A 90 -3.30 -5.84 -12.82
N VAL A 91 -2.61 -6.82 -12.20
CA VAL A 91 -1.88 -6.62 -10.96
C VAL A 91 -0.39 -6.76 -11.22
N TYR A 92 0.37 -5.72 -10.89
CA TYR A 92 1.82 -5.71 -11.00
C TYR A 92 2.49 -5.84 -9.62
N GLY A 93 3.25 -6.91 -9.44
CA GLY A 93 3.99 -7.21 -8.21
C GLY A 93 5.51 -7.05 -8.34
N GLY A 94 5.97 -6.34 -9.37
CA GLY A 94 7.40 -6.17 -9.64
C GLY A 94 8.04 -4.95 -8.97
N LEU A 95 7.31 -4.19 -8.15
CA LEU A 95 7.90 -3.16 -7.31
C LEU A 95 8.55 -3.81 -6.07
N GLY A 96 9.77 -3.44 -5.75
CA GLY A 96 10.50 -4.01 -4.61
C GLY A 96 11.58 -3.10 -4.07
N TYR A 97 12.08 -3.42 -2.88
CA TYR A 97 13.24 -2.74 -2.31
C TYR A 97 14.51 -3.16 -3.04
N SER A 98 15.45 -2.22 -3.26
CA SER A 98 16.76 -2.51 -3.82
C SER A 98 17.61 -3.31 -2.82
N ASN A 99 18.44 -4.24 -3.30
CA ASN A 99 19.25 -5.12 -2.45
C ASN A 99 20.22 -4.36 -1.54
N ALA A 100 20.73 -3.20 -1.98
CA ALA A 100 21.63 -2.37 -1.18
C ALA A 100 20.98 -1.82 0.11
N VAL A 101 19.67 -1.73 0.17
CA VAL A 101 18.93 -1.09 1.26
C VAL A 101 18.19 -2.11 2.12
N SER A 102 17.90 -3.30 1.59
CA SER A 102 17.15 -4.33 2.33
C SER A 102 17.83 -4.73 3.64
N ASN A 103 19.19 -4.65 3.70
CA ASN A 103 19.98 -4.97 4.87
C ASN A 103 20.11 -3.81 5.87
N GLN A 104 20.04 -2.55 5.39
CA GLN A 104 20.16 -1.37 6.27
C GLN A 104 18.84 -0.98 6.97
N ILE A 105 17.69 -1.26 6.35
CA ILE A 105 16.36 -0.92 6.93
C ILE A 105 16.02 -1.80 8.15
N SER A 106 16.66 -2.97 8.29
CA SER A 106 16.45 -3.86 9.45
C SER A 106 17.00 -3.27 10.76
N ASP A 107 18.08 -2.47 10.69
CA ASP A 107 18.79 -1.98 11.88
C ASP A 107 18.32 -0.60 12.37
N GLN A 108 17.52 0.11 11.58
CA GLN A 108 17.10 1.49 11.87
C GLN A 108 15.71 1.62 12.51
N ALA A 109 15.26 0.64 13.28
CA ALA A 109 13.97 0.72 14.01
C ALA A 109 13.93 1.86 15.06
N ALA A 110 15.09 2.47 15.37
CA ALA A 110 15.25 3.50 16.42
C ALA A 110 15.16 4.95 15.90
N LEU A 111 15.06 5.21 14.59
CA LEU A 111 15.11 6.57 14.05
C LEU A 111 13.75 7.30 14.11
N SER A 112 13.82 8.65 14.31
CA SER A 112 12.65 9.53 14.36
C SER A 112 11.87 9.56 13.03
N GLY A 113 10.60 9.98 13.07
CA GLY A 113 9.72 9.99 11.89
C GLY A 113 10.19 10.92 10.74
N LYS A 114 11.05 11.92 11.05
CA LYS A 114 11.61 12.86 10.07
C LYS A 114 12.75 12.21 9.29
N ASP A 115 13.60 11.44 9.99
CA ASP A 115 14.73 10.71 9.41
C ASP A 115 14.28 9.52 8.54
N ARG A 116 13.11 8.90 8.87
CA ARG A 116 12.50 7.84 8.05
C ARG A 116 12.06 8.31 6.65
N ARG A 117 11.66 9.58 6.50
CA ARG A 117 11.26 10.12 5.18
C ARG A 117 12.45 10.29 4.25
N THR A 118 13.57 10.74 4.77
CA THR A 118 14.79 11.00 3.98
C THR A 118 15.48 9.70 3.58
N ASN A 119 15.41 8.66 4.41
CA ASN A 119 16.10 7.39 4.21
C ASN A 119 15.39 6.43 3.24
N LEU A 120 14.17 6.76 2.75
CA LEU A 120 13.44 5.90 1.82
C LEU A 120 13.65 6.28 0.34
N ILE A 121 14.17 7.47 0.05
CA ILE A 121 14.37 7.92 -1.33
C ILE A 121 15.43 7.06 -2.03
N GLY A 122 15.09 6.51 -3.21
CA GLY A 122 15.98 5.63 -3.98
C GLY A 122 16.01 4.19 -3.51
N THR A 123 15.19 3.82 -2.51
CA THR A 123 15.19 2.47 -1.95
C THR A 123 14.33 1.48 -2.73
N MET A 124 13.42 1.97 -3.57
CA MET A 124 12.57 1.11 -4.39
C MET A 124 12.96 1.14 -5.85
N ARG A 125 12.78 -0.02 -6.49
CA ARG A 125 12.99 -0.22 -7.94
C ARG A 125 11.92 -1.15 -8.49
N THR A 126 11.65 -1.01 -9.79
CA THR A 126 10.82 -1.93 -10.55
C THR A 126 11.67 -3.07 -11.11
N ARG A 127 11.12 -4.28 -11.13
CA ARG A 127 11.71 -5.44 -11.80
C ARG A 127 11.18 -5.50 -13.24
N GLY A 128 12.08 -5.37 -14.19
CA GLY A 128 11.74 -5.31 -15.61
C GLY A 128 11.11 -3.97 -16.03
N ARG A 129 10.72 -3.88 -17.29
CA ARG A 129 9.94 -2.74 -17.81
C ARG A 129 8.47 -3.13 -17.87
N PRO A 130 7.62 -2.62 -16.96
CA PRO A 130 6.19 -2.86 -17.03
C PRO A 130 5.60 -2.26 -18.31
N ARG A 131 4.58 -2.93 -18.87
CA ARG A 131 3.88 -2.50 -20.09
C ARG A 131 2.56 -1.78 -19.73
N PHE A 132 2.61 -0.87 -18.78
CA PHE A 132 1.47 -0.02 -18.40
C PHE A 132 1.96 1.40 -18.12
N SER A 133 1.09 2.37 -18.34
CA SER A 133 1.41 3.80 -18.19
C SER A 133 0.74 4.44 -16.97
N ARG A 134 -0.29 3.80 -16.40
CA ARG A 134 -1.06 4.35 -15.27
C ARG A 134 -1.20 3.32 -14.16
N ALA A 135 -1.06 3.74 -12.92
CA ALA A 135 -1.07 2.86 -11.76
C ALA A 135 -1.89 3.43 -10.58
N ILE A 136 -2.53 2.52 -9.84
CA ILE A 136 -3.09 2.77 -8.51
C ILE A 136 -2.33 1.88 -7.52
N LEU A 137 -1.75 2.49 -6.49
CA LEU A 137 -1.01 1.75 -5.45
C LEU A 137 -1.98 1.12 -4.47
N ILE A 138 -1.73 -0.14 -4.10
CA ILE A 138 -2.54 -0.88 -3.13
C ILE A 138 -1.70 -1.22 -1.92
N ASP A 139 -2.19 -0.83 -0.73
CA ASP A 139 -1.55 -1.16 0.54
C ASP A 139 -2.59 -1.62 1.57
N ASP A 140 -2.16 -2.21 2.65
CA ASP A 140 -3.03 -2.58 3.77
C ASP A 140 -3.07 -1.47 4.83
N ILE A 141 -1.96 -0.77 5.05
CA ILE A 141 -1.89 0.33 6.01
C ILE A 141 -0.94 1.44 5.54
N VAL A 142 -1.43 2.66 5.62
CA VAL A 142 -0.64 3.87 5.39
C VAL A 142 -0.34 4.54 6.73
N THR A 143 0.94 4.75 7.01
CA THR A 143 1.38 5.47 8.22
C THR A 143 1.79 6.90 7.87
N THR A 144 3.03 7.11 7.47
CA THR A 144 3.53 8.44 7.05
C THR A 144 3.36 8.71 5.56
N GLY A 145 2.97 7.71 4.79
CA GLY A 145 2.90 7.77 3.33
C GLY A 145 4.28 7.77 2.63
N SER A 146 5.39 7.76 3.37
CA SER A 146 6.74 7.82 2.79
C SER A 146 7.03 6.69 1.81
N THR A 147 6.52 5.48 2.11
CA THR A 147 6.65 4.30 1.25
C THR A 147 5.89 4.49 -0.07
N LEU A 148 4.70 5.09 -0.01
CA LEU A 148 3.89 5.39 -1.21
C LEU A 148 4.54 6.47 -2.08
N VAL A 149 5.15 7.50 -1.47
CA VAL A 149 5.89 8.55 -2.19
C VAL A 149 7.09 7.96 -2.91
N GLU A 150 7.83 7.06 -2.27
CA GLU A 150 8.97 6.38 -2.89
C GLU A 150 8.51 5.41 -4.01
N ALA A 151 7.39 4.72 -3.84
CA ALA A 151 6.80 3.89 -4.88
C ALA A 151 6.40 4.74 -6.11
N LYS A 152 5.79 5.92 -5.88
CA LYS A 152 5.47 6.88 -6.94
C LYS A 152 6.71 7.32 -7.69
N ARG A 153 7.80 7.66 -6.96
CA ARG A 153 9.08 8.02 -7.59
C ARG A 153 9.60 6.88 -8.46
N ALA A 154 9.70 5.67 -7.91
CA ALA A 154 10.26 4.52 -8.61
C ALA A 154 9.47 4.11 -9.87
N LEU A 155 8.15 4.30 -9.86
CA LEU A 155 7.30 4.09 -11.03
C LEU A 155 7.42 5.25 -12.03
N GLY A 156 7.51 6.48 -11.54
CA GLY A 156 7.72 7.67 -12.37
C GLY A 156 9.03 7.65 -13.15
N ASP A 157 10.10 7.09 -12.56
CA ASP A 157 11.42 6.95 -13.23
C ASP A 157 11.35 6.08 -14.49
N ILE A 158 10.34 5.25 -14.63
CA ILE A 158 10.11 4.40 -15.80
C ILE A 158 8.90 4.84 -16.64
N GLY A 159 8.41 6.06 -16.41
CA GLY A 159 7.34 6.68 -17.19
C GLY A 159 5.92 6.25 -16.81
N VAL A 160 5.71 5.66 -15.62
CA VAL A 160 4.39 5.28 -15.12
C VAL A 160 3.81 6.41 -14.27
N GLU A 161 2.63 6.88 -14.66
CA GLU A 161 1.83 7.82 -13.88
C GLU A 161 1.14 7.10 -12.72
N VAL A 162 1.38 7.54 -11.48
CA VAL A 162 0.66 7.06 -10.31
C VAL A 162 -0.50 8.00 -10.01
N LEU A 163 -1.72 7.53 -10.25
CA LEU A 163 -2.96 8.29 -10.05
C LEU A 163 -3.24 8.53 -8.56
N GLY A 164 -2.90 7.56 -7.72
CA GLY A 164 -3.13 7.62 -6.29
C GLY A 164 -2.90 6.29 -5.61
N PHE A 165 -3.43 6.16 -4.40
CA PHE A 165 -3.40 4.90 -3.65
C PHE A 165 -4.77 4.56 -3.06
N VAL A 166 -4.99 3.27 -2.81
CA VAL A 166 -6.09 2.75 -2.00
C VAL A 166 -5.52 1.84 -0.92
N ALA A 167 -5.83 2.13 0.33
CA ALA A 167 -5.39 1.36 1.49
C ALA A 167 -6.58 0.97 2.37
N PHE A 168 -6.44 -0.12 3.14
CA PHE A 168 -7.48 -0.49 4.10
C PHE A 168 -7.50 0.46 5.29
N ALA A 169 -6.34 0.82 5.86
CA ALA A 169 -6.28 1.72 7.02
C ALA A 169 -5.21 2.82 6.89
N GLU A 170 -5.42 3.92 7.60
CA GLU A 170 -4.40 4.96 7.78
C GLU A 170 -4.22 5.34 9.24
N THR A 171 -2.99 5.70 9.62
CA THR A 171 -2.73 6.32 10.93
C THR A 171 -2.91 7.82 10.83
N LEU A 172 -3.78 8.38 11.66
CA LEU A 172 -3.92 9.83 11.73
C LEU A 172 -2.65 10.48 12.30
N PRO A 173 -2.25 11.66 11.80
CA PRO A 173 -1.21 12.46 12.42
C PRO A 173 -1.53 12.73 13.89
N LYS A 174 -0.52 12.72 14.76
CA LYS A 174 -0.69 12.90 16.23
C LYS A 174 -1.53 14.14 16.60
N ASN A 175 -1.49 15.22 15.81
CA ASN A 175 -2.29 16.42 16.03
C ASN A 175 -3.79 16.23 15.73
N LYS A 176 -4.18 15.27 14.92
CA LYS A 176 -5.60 14.93 14.66
C LYS A 176 -6.14 13.90 15.65
N GLN A 177 -5.27 13.05 16.22
CA GLN A 177 -5.67 12.05 17.22
C GLN A 177 -6.17 12.71 18.52
N LYS A 178 -5.60 13.84 18.95
CA LYS A 178 -6.07 14.58 20.13
C LYS A 178 -7.48 15.13 19.96
N ARG A 179 -7.84 15.63 18.78
CA ARG A 179 -9.19 16.17 18.53
C ARG A 179 -10.29 15.11 18.47
N HIS A 180 -9.97 13.86 18.09
CA HIS A 180 -10.92 12.76 18.09
C HIS A 180 -11.15 12.17 19.49
N ALA A 181 -10.14 12.21 20.36
CA ALA A 181 -10.26 11.74 21.76
C ALA A 181 -11.04 12.73 22.66
N GLU A 182 -11.14 14.00 22.27
CA GLU A 182 -11.88 15.06 23.00
C GLU A 182 -13.35 15.18 22.53
N SER A 183 -13.77 14.38 21.54
CA SER A 183 -15.11 14.44 20.94
C SER A 183 -15.97 13.19 21.22
N VAL A 184 -15.58 12.31 22.18
CA VAL A 184 -16.32 11.10 22.59
C VAL A 184 -16.78 11.21 24.05
#